data_90b6a448eb376b9e0fda3e1164310b81
#
_entry.id   90b6a448eb376b9e0fda3e1164310b81
#
_cell.length_a   1.000
_cell.length_b   1.000
_cell.length_c   1.000
_cell.angle_alpha   90.00
_cell.angle_beta   90.00
_cell.angle_gamma   90.00
#
_symmetry.space_group_name_H-M   'P 1'
#
loop_
_entity.id
_entity.type
_entity.pdbx_description
1 polymer ?
#
loop_
_entity_poly.entity_id
_entity_poly.type
_entity_poly.pdbx_seq_one_letter_code
_entity_poly.pdbx_strand_id
1 'polypeptide(L)'
;MELPENTMPAFRRALELRSDALEIDCHMTKDGVVVVSHDHTGERMAKEKRAIREESFAVVREWDVSRGFHAKAGSPPLEPGIQFRIPELAEVLSELPDVFLNIDAKQETPDMVPALLRVIRAHDAAKRVRLASFSDANLRRIRKLGYEGETSLGPQEIALVRALPEALLRALSLTGKRAQIPRKQGPITLDTRAFIAKCHALGIGVDYWTINDPKEAQELSQRGADGIVTDDPRAIIPALSTTKP
;
A
#
# COMPACT_ATOMS: atom_id res chain seq x y z
N MET A 1 -7.68 12.18 -6.01
CA MET A 1 -6.28 12.14 -6.55
C MET A 1 -6.04 13.33 -7.47
N GLU A 2 -4.83 13.92 -7.44
CA GLU A 2 -4.42 15.03 -8.32
C GLU A 2 -3.70 14.51 -9.57
N LEU A 3 -3.05 13.36 -9.47
CA LEU A 3 -2.25 12.72 -10.52
C LEU A 3 -2.61 11.23 -10.61
N PRO A 4 -2.32 10.57 -11.75
CA PRO A 4 -2.51 9.13 -11.92
C PRO A 4 -1.78 8.32 -10.84
N GLU A 5 -2.52 7.41 -10.20
CA GLU A 5 -2.01 6.55 -9.12
C GLU A 5 -0.82 5.70 -9.56
N ASN A 6 0.00 5.28 -8.58
CA ASN A 6 1.12 4.36 -8.82
C ASN A 6 2.11 4.84 -9.91
N THR A 7 2.35 6.16 -9.99
CA THR A 7 3.31 6.79 -10.92
C THR A 7 4.33 7.64 -10.18
N MET A 8 5.54 7.77 -10.76
CA MET A 8 6.58 8.62 -10.17
C MET A 8 6.15 10.08 -9.94
N PRO A 9 5.42 10.75 -10.86
CA PRO A 9 4.89 12.09 -10.58
C PRO A 9 3.92 12.13 -9.39
N ALA A 10 3.05 11.12 -9.22
CA ALA A 10 2.14 11.06 -8.08
C ALA A 10 2.89 10.86 -6.75
N PHE A 11 3.93 10.03 -6.75
CA PHE A 11 4.77 9.80 -5.56
C PHE A 11 5.49 11.08 -5.14
N ARG A 12 6.15 11.76 -6.07
CA ARG A 12 6.81 13.05 -5.79
C ARG A 12 5.81 14.07 -5.25
N ARG A 13 4.60 14.10 -5.85
CA ARG A 13 3.54 15.02 -5.40
C ARG A 13 3.07 14.72 -3.98
N ALA A 14 2.88 13.45 -3.62
CA ALA A 14 2.52 13.07 -2.26
C ALA A 14 3.61 13.50 -1.24
N LEU A 15 4.88 13.34 -1.59
CA LEU A 15 6.01 13.77 -0.73
C LEU A 15 6.11 15.30 -0.61
N GLU A 16 5.87 16.06 -1.68
CA GLU A 16 5.78 17.54 -1.62
C GLU A 16 4.68 17.98 -0.66
N LEU A 17 3.59 17.23 -0.60
CA LEU A 17 2.48 17.45 0.34
C LEU A 17 2.80 16.95 1.75
N ARG A 18 4.02 16.42 1.99
CA ARG A 18 4.53 15.93 3.28
C ARG A 18 3.84 14.65 3.78
N SER A 19 3.53 13.74 2.89
CA SER A 19 3.18 12.37 3.29
C SER A 19 4.38 11.71 3.98
N ASP A 20 4.14 11.02 5.10
CA ASP A 20 5.18 10.33 5.88
C ASP A 20 5.67 9.06 5.18
N ALA A 21 4.84 8.46 4.34
CA ALA A 21 5.10 7.22 3.62
C ALA A 21 4.27 7.16 2.34
N LEU A 22 4.67 6.28 1.43
CA LEU A 22 3.88 5.95 0.24
C LEU A 22 3.35 4.52 0.37
N GLU A 23 2.10 4.33 -0.01
CA GLU A 23 1.52 3.01 -0.24
C GLU A 23 1.52 2.74 -1.74
N ILE A 24 1.97 1.56 -2.14
CA ILE A 24 2.09 1.16 -3.54
C ILE A 24 1.73 -0.32 -3.72
N ASP A 25 1.22 -0.64 -4.89
CA ASP A 25 0.79 -1.99 -5.26
C ASP A 25 1.75 -2.60 -6.28
N CYS A 26 2.10 -3.87 -6.12
CA CYS A 26 3.05 -4.52 -7.01
C CYS A 26 2.50 -5.75 -7.71
N HIS A 27 2.83 -5.84 -9.00
CA HIS A 27 2.68 -7.02 -9.86
C HIS A 27 4.03 -7.39 -10.49
N MET A 28 4.08 -8.53 -11.16
CA MET A 28 5.27 -8.98 -11.88
C MET A 28 4.91 -9.26 -13.35
N THR A 29 5.74 -8.75 -14.26
CA THR A 29 5.63 -8.96 -15.70
C THR A 29 6.04 -10.40 -16.10
N LYS A 30 5.76 -10.77 -17.34
CA LYS A 30 6.13 -12.08 -17.90
C LYS A 30 7.64 -12.38 -17.82
N ASP A 31 8.46 -11.35 -17.98
CA ASP A 31 9.93 -11.43 -17.94
C ASP A 31 10.51 -11.23 -16.52
N GLY A 32 9.64 -11.22 -15.49
CA GLY A 32 10.03 -11.25 -14.07
C GLY A 32 10.41 -9.89 -13.47
N VAL A 33 10.06 -8.79 -14.13
CA VAL A 33 10.24 -7.43 -13.58
C VAL A 33 9.08 -7.09 -12.65
N VAL A 34 9.39 -6.62 -11.45
CA VAL A 34 8.37 -6.13 -10.50
C VAL A 34 8.01 -4.71 -10.84
N VAL A 35 6.73 -4.46 -11.11
CA VAL A 35 6.18 -3.17 -11.52
C VAL A 35 5.12 -2.68 -10.53
N VAL A 36 4.90 -1.37 -10.52
CA VAL A 36 3.98 -0.73 -9.57
C VAL A 36 2.66 -0.41 -10.27
N SER A 37 1.60 -1.14 -9.91
CA SER A 37 0.25 -0.99 -10.45
C SER A 37 -0.76 -1.60 -9.49
N HIS A 38 -1.89 -0.94 -9.29
CA HIS A 38 -2.98 -1.48 -8.48
C HIS A 38 -3.67 -2.67 -9.17
N ASP A 39 -4.01 -2.51 -10.44
CA ASP A 39 -4.73 -3.53 -11.20
C ASP A 39 -3.76 -4.49 -11.90
N HIS A 40 -4.17 -5.75 -12.05
CA HIS A 40 -3.42 -6.76 -12.78
C HIS A 40 -3.45 -6.59 -14.30
N THR A 41 -4.29 -5.66 -14.82
CA THR A 41 -4.38 -5.28 -16.24
C THR A 41 -4.24 -3.77 -16.39
N GLY A 42 -3.91 -3.30 -17.59
CA GLY A 42 -3.93 -1.88 -17.93
C GLY A 42 -5.31 -1.31 -18.23
N GLU A 43 -6.41 -2.08 -18.11
CA GLU A 43 -7.72 -1.71 -18.64
C GLU A 43 -8.29 -0.42 -18.04
N ARG A 44 -8.25 -0.29 -16.72
CA ARG A 44 -8.81 0.88 -16.04
C ARG A 44 -8.00 2.13 -16.32
N MET A 45 -6.68 2.09 -16.09
CA MET A 45 -5.84 3.29 -16.14
C MET A 45 -5.24 3.58 -17.52
N ALA A 46 -4.81 2.55 -18.27
CA ALA A 46 -4.13 2.73 -19.55
C ALA A 46 -5.01 2.42 -20.77
N LYS A 47 -6.25 1.92 -20.57
CA LYS A 47 -7.12 1.41 -21.65
C LYS A 47 -6.53 0.21 -22.39
N GLU A 48 -5.64 -0.54 -21.75
CA GLU A 48 -4.99 -1.75 -22.25
C GLU A 48 -5.59 -2.97 -21.56
N LYS A 49 -6.27 -3.84 -22.31
CA LYS A 49 -6.96 -5.02 -21.73
C LYS A 49 -6.02 -6.17 -21.36
N ARG A 50 -4.75 -6.05 -21.69
CA ARG A 50 -3.74 -7.08 -21.46
C ARG A 50 -3.37 -7.16 -19.98
N ALA A 51 -3.03 -8.37 -19.51
CA ALA A 51 -2.57 -8.58 -18.15
C ALA A 51 -1.06 -8.33 -18.04
N ILE A 52 -0.64 -7.64 -16.98
CA ILE A 52 0.78 -7.34 -16.70
C ILE A 52 1.64 -8.62 -16.74
N ARG A 53 1.16 -9.70 -16.13
CA ARG A 53 1.87 -10.99 -16.07
C ARG A 53 2.05 -11.70 -17.44
N GLU A 54 1.34 -11.25 -18.45
CA GLU A 54 1.39 -11.85 -19.82
C GLU A 54 2.28 -11.05 -20.77
N GLU A 55 2.70 -9.84 -20.36
CA GLU A 55 3.49 -8.93 -21.15
C GLU A 55 4.90 -8.73 -20.58
N SER A 56 5.86 -8.39 -21.44
CA SER A 56 7.19 -7.97 -20.99
C SER A 56 7.15 -6.56 -20.40
N PHE A 57 8.13 -6.24 -19.55
CA PHE A 57 8.23 -4.89 -18.99
C PHE A 57 8.36 -3.81 -20.07
N ALA A 58 9.08 -4.09 -21.16
CA ALA A 58 9.21 -3.15 -22.26
C ALA A 58 7.85 -2.75 -22.87
N VAL A 59 6.89 -3.67 -22.89
CA VAL A 59 5.51 -3.41 -23.34
C VAL A 59 4.72 -2.66 -22.27
N VAL A 60 4.76 -3.12 -21.02
CA VAL A 60 4.01 -2.52 -19.90
C VAL A 60 4.44 -1.07 -19.66
N ARG A 61 5.73 -0.78 -19.80
CA ARG A 61 6.28 0.57 -19.64
C ARG A 61 5.75 1.59 -20.65
N GLU A 62 5.30 1.14 -21.83
CA GLU A 62 4.71 2.03 -22.84
C GLU A 62 3.22 2.35 -22.58
N TRP A 63 2.59 1.72 -21.59
CA TRP A 63 1.20 2.00 -21.22
C TRP A 63 1.10 3.38 -20.57
N ASP A 64 0.25 4.24 -21.14
CA ASP A 64 -0.02 5.57 -20.63
C ASP A 64 -1.20 5.52 -19.64
N VAL A 65 -0.90 5.52 -18.35
CA VAL A 65 -1.91 5.44 -17.30
C VAL A 65 -2.70 6.73 -17.09
N SER A 66 -2.36 7.81 -17.77
CA SER A 66 -3.18 9.03 -17.77
C SER A 66 -4.48 8.87 -18.55
N ARG A 67 -4.54 7.92 -19.48
CA ARG A 67 -5.72 7.72 -20.39
C ARG A 67 -6.99 7.31 -19.67
N GLY A 68 -6.86 6.66 -18.51
CA GLY A 68 -7.99 6.27 -17.65
C GLY A 68 -8.15 7.12 -16.41
N PHE A 69 -7.28 8.11 -16.23
CA PHE A 69 -7.31 8.97 -15.07
C PHE A 69 -8.43 10.02 -15.15
N HIS A 70 -9.13 10.17 -14.03
CA HIS A 70 -10.13 11.23 -13.84
C HIS A 70 -9.71 12.05 -12.61
N ALA A 71 -9.22 13.26 -12.87
CA ALA A 71 -8.82 14.17 -11.81
C ALA A 71 -10.01 14.54 -10.91
N LYS A 72 -9.74 14.73 -9.62
CA LYS A 72 -10.72 15.28 -8.69
C LYS A 72 -11.12 16.70 -9.15
N ALA A 73 -12.38 17.07 -8.95
CA ALA A 73 -12.84 18.43 -9.26
C ALA A 73 -11.96 19.48 -8.54
N GLY A 74 -11.49 20.47 -9.31
CA GLY A 74 -10.58 21.51 -8.82
C GLY A 74 -9.09 21.16 -8.84
N SER A 75 -8.72 19.95 -9.27
CA SER A 75 -7.30 19.62 -9.53
C SER A 75 -6.81 20.38 -10.78
N PRO A 76 -5.51 20.77 -10.80
CA PRO A 76 -4.91 21.33 -12.00
C PRO A 76 -4.94 20.30 -13.14
N PRO A 77 -4.99 20.74 -14.40
CA PRO A 77 -4.82 19.82 -15.53
C PRO A 77 -3.44 19.15 -15.46
N LEU A 78 -3.37 17.94 -16.04
CA LEU A 78 -2.08 17.27 -16.19
C LEU A 78 -1.15 18.13 -17.06
N GLU A 79 0.10 18.28 -16.64
CA GLU A 79 1.09 19.07 -17.39
C GLU A 79 1.37 18.42 -18.74
N PRO A 80 1.32 19.18 -19.85
CA PRO A 80 1.64 18.66 -21.17
C PRO A 80 3.09 18.13 -21.21
N GLY A 81 3.26 16.96 -21.85
CA GLY A 81 4.59 16.36 -22.04
C GLY A 81 5.07 15.46 -20.89
N ILE A 82 4.40 15.45 -19.75
CA ILE A 82 4.68 14.45 -18.71
C ILE A 82 4.09 13.11 -19.14
N GLN A 83 4.93 12.07 -19.11
CA GLN A 83 4.50 10.71 -19.37
C GLN A 83 4.15 10.02 -18.05
N PHE A 84 2.92 9.54 -17.93
CA PHE A 84 2.46 8.78 -16.77
C PHE A 84 2.55 7.29 -17.10
N ARG A 85 3.69 6.69 -16.77
CA ARG A 85 3.99 5.29 -17.06
C ARG A 85 3.94 4.46 -15.79
N ILE A 86 3.78 3.16 -15.94
CA ILE A 86 3.94 2.17 -14.87
C ILE A 86 5.45 2.05 -14.58
N PRO A 87 5.94 2.45 -13.39
CA PRO A 87 7.34 2.32 -13.04
C PRO A 87 7.68 0.88 -12.62
N GLU A 88 8.93 0.49 -12.78
CA GLU A 88 9.44 -0.69 -12.07
C GLU A 88 9.74 -0.35 -10.60
N LEU A 89 9.62 -1.34 -9.72
CA LEU A 89 9.91 -1.13 -8.30
C LEU A 89 11.35 -0.69 -8.05
N ALA A 90 12.30 -1.17 -8.84
CA ALA A 90 13.71 -0.76 -8.76
C ALA A 90 13.89 0.74 -9.00
N GLU A 91 13.16 1.32 -9.96
CA GLU A 91 13.15 2.77 -10.23
C GLU A 91 12.63 3.54 -9.01
N VAL A 92 11.51 3.12 -8.42
CA VAL A 92 10.93 3.74 -7.22
C VAL A 92 11.91 3.70 -6.05
N LEU A 93 12.51 2.54 -5.78
CA LEU A 93 13.47 2.39 -4.68
C LEU A 93 14.75 3.21 -4.86
N SER A 94 15.20 3.36 -6.11
CA SER A 94 16.41 4.14 -6.44
C SER A 94 16.18 5.64 -6.36
N GLU A 95 15.03 6.13 -6.87
CA GLU A 95 14.74 7.56 -6.93
C GLU A 95 14.22 8.12 -5.59
N LEU A 96 13.71 7.25 -4.71
CA LEU A 96 13.15 7.63 -3.41
C LEU A 96 13.87 6.86 -2.27
N PRO A 97 15.20 7.05 -2.09
CA PRO A 97 16.01 6.24 -1.17
C PRO A 97 15.65 6.42 0.31
N ASP A 98 15.13 7.58 0.70
CA ASP A 98 14.83 7.93 2.08
C ASP A 98 13.33 7.78 2.43
N VAL A 99 12.51 7.30 1.49
CA VAL A 99 11.06 7.20 1.67
C VAL A 99 10.68 5.84 2.24
N PHE A 100 9.81 5.83 3.25
CA PHE A 100 9.19 4.59 3.72
C PHE A 100 8.10 4.16 2.75
N LEU A 101 8.16 2.89 2.32
CA LEU A 101 7.18 2.31 1.41
C LEU A 101 6.37 1.20 2.09
N ASN A 102 5.06 1.27 1.95
CA ASN A 102 4.18 0.15 2.22
C ASN A 102 3.82 -0.51 0.89
N ILE A 103 4.28 -1.73 0.65
CA ILE A 103 4.12 -2.43 -0.63
C ILE A 103 3.13 -3.56 -0.49
N ASP A 104 2.00 -3.48 -1.20
CA ASP A 104 1.05 -4.58 -1.33
C ASP A 104 1.45 -5.52 -2.46
N ALA A 105 1.83 -6.76 -2.12
CA ALA A 105 2.13 -7.81 -3.07
C ALA A 105 0.83 -8.45 -3.57
N LYS A 106 0.34 -8.01 -4.74
CA LYS A 106 -0.98 -8.38 -5.29
C LYS A 106 -1.01 -9.77 -5.93
N GLN A 107 0.06 -10.18 -6.59
CA GLN A 107 0.08 -11.35 -7.46
C GLN A 107 0.53 -12.61 -6.73
N GLU A 108 -0.27 -13.68 -6.82
CA GLU A 108 0.09 -15.02 -6.33
C GLU A 108 0.66 -15.92 -7.45
N THR A 109 0.11 -15.80 -8.64
CA THR A 109 0.45 -16.68 -9.76
C THR A 109 0.73 -15.87 -11.03
N PRO A 110 1.92 -16.03 -11.64
CA PRO A 110 3.10 -16.72 -11.08
C PRO A 110 3.62 -16.07 -9.78
N ASP A 111 4.33 -16.86 -8.93
CA ASP A 111 4.87 -16.40 -7.64
C ASP A 111 5.85 -15.23 -7.83
N MET A 112 5.40 -14.03 -7.44
CA MET A 112 6.19 -12.82 -7.56
C MET A 112 7.14 -12.58 -6.36
N VAL A 113 6.91 -13.26 -5.24
CA VAL A 113 7.61 -12.98 -3.98
C VAL A 113 9.13 -13.09 -4.10
N PRO A 114 9.70 -14.12 -4.76
CA PRO A 114 11.17 -14.18 -4.92
C PRO A 114 11.75 -13.00 -5.71
N ALA A 115 11.06 -12.52 -6.74
CA ALA A 115 11.48 -11.35 -7.53
C ALA A 115 11.38 -10.07 -6.68
N LEU A 116 10.26 -9.88 -5.97
CA LEU A 116 10.03 -8.76 -5.06
C LEU A 116 11.15 -8.65 -4.00
N LEU A 117 11.43 -9.73 -3.30
CA LEU A 117 12.48 -9.75 -2.27
C LEU A 117 13.88 -9.51 -2.84
N ARG A 118 14.17 -9.99 -4.06
CA ARG A 118 15.43 -9.73 -4.75
C ARG A 118 15.62 -8.24 -5.02
N VAL A 119 14.59 -7.56 -5.52
CA VAL A 119 14.64 -6.12 -5.79
C VAL A 119 14.85 -5.33 -4.50
N ILE A 120 14.08 -5.62 -3.44
CA ILE A 120 14.21 -4.93 -2.15
C ILE A 120 15.62 -5.10 -1.56
N ARG A 121 16.19 -6.32 -1.60
CA ARG A 121 17.54 -6.60 -1.10
C ARG A 121 18.62 -5.91 -1.93
N ALA A 122 18.47 -5.89 -3.26
CA ALA A 122 19.43 -5.22 -4.15
C ALA A 122 19.55 -3.72 -3.89
N HIS A 123 18.51 -3.09 -3.30
CA HIS A 123 18.48 -1.67 -2.94
C HIS A 123 18.68 -1.41 -1.44
N ASP A 124 19.03 -2.44 -0.65
CA ASP A 124 19.15 -2.37 0.82
C ASP A 124 17.92 -1.72 1.51
N ALA A 125 16.72 -1.98 0.96
CA ALA A 125 15.51 -1.26 1.32
C ALA A 125 14.67 -1.93 2.41
N ALA A 126 15.09 -3.09 2.96
CA ALA A 126 14.28 -3.87 3.90
C ALA A 126 13.86 -3.09 5.15
N LYS A 127 14.69 -2.15 5.63
CA LYS A 127 14.39 -1.34 6.82
C LYS A 127 13.34 -0.25 6.58
N ARG A 128 13.15 0.15 5.34
CA ARG A 128 12.21 1.20 4.93
C ARG A 128 11.05 0.70 4.07
N VAL A 129 10.91 -0.62 3.96
CA VAL A 129 9.80 -1.25 3.25
C VAL A 129 9.04 -2.13 4.22
N ARG A 130 7.72 -1.94 4.25
CA ARG A 130 6.78 -2.89 4.85
C ARG A 130 6.10 -3.65 3.74
N LEU A 131 6.04 -4.98 3.85
CA LEU A 131 5.31 -5.81 2.90
C LEU A 131 3.93 -6.15 3.45
N ALA A 132 2.93 -5.84 2.65
CA ALA A 132 1.54 -6.17 2.86
C ALA A 132 1.04 -7.14 1.78
N SER A 133 -0.04 -7.82 2.04
CA SER A 133 -0.79 -8.55 1.02
C SER A 133 -2.17 -8.94 1.54
N PHE A 134 -3.17 -8.89 0.66
CA PHE A 134 -4.48 -9.53 0.90
C PHE A 134 -4.42 -11.06 0.78
N SER A 135 -3.27 -11.61 0.37
CA SER A 135 -3.01 -13.04 0.30
C SER A 135 -2.21 -13.51 1.52
N ASP A 136 -2.84 -14.32 2.35
CA ASP A 136 -2.11 -15.04 3.42
C ASP A 136 -1.01 -15.95 2.86
N ALA A 137 -1.15 -16.46 1.63
CA ALA A 137 -0.13 -17.26 0.96
C ALA A 137 1.11 -16.43 0.65
N ASN A 138 0.95 -15.21 0.11
CA ASN A 138 2.04 -14.28 -0.13
C ASN A 138 2.77 -13.93 1.17
N LEU A 139 2.04 -13.56 2.23
CA LEU A 139 2.65 -13.20 3.51
C LEU A 139 3.43 -14.37 4.13
N ARG A 140 2.87 -15.58 4.11
CA ARG A 140 3.61 -16.78 4.54
C ARG A 140 4.85 -17.03 3.69
N ARG A 141 4.77 -16.81 2.38
CA ARG A 141 5.89 -16.96 1.44
C ARG A 141 6.99 -15.94 1.70
N ILE A 142 6.63 -14.66 1.88
CA ILE A 142 7.54 -13.55 2.25
C ILE A 142 8.31 -13.91 3.52
N ARG A 143 7.60 -14.28 4.57
CA ARG A 143 8.18 -14.64 5.87
C ARG A 143 9.06 -15.89 5.79
N LYS A 144 8.62 -16.92 5.06
CA LYS A 144 9.37 -18.17 4.84
C LYS A 144 10.69 -17.94 4.09
N LEU A 145 10.73 -16.98 3.18
CA LEU A 145 11.94 -16.60 2.43
C LEU A 145 12.87 -15.66 3.21
N GLY A 146 12.58 -15.44 4.51
CA GLY A 146 13.46 -14.68 5.41
C GLY A 146 13.45 -13.18 5.10
N TYR A 147 12.29 -12.60 4.86
CA TYR A 147 12.20 -11.14 4.75
C TYR A 147 12.57 -10.48 6.09
N GLU A 148 13.51 -9.56 6.05
CA GLU A 148 14.09 -8.93 7.25
C GLU A 148 13.32 -7.67 7.71
N GLY A 149 12.47 -7.12 6.84
CA GLY A 149 11.62 -5.97 7.14
C GLY A 149 10.29 -6.33 7.81
N GLU A 150 9.47 -5.33 8.05
CA GLU A 150 8.14 -5.52 8.62
C GLU A 150 7.15 -6.12 7.61
N THR A 151 6.20 -6.91 8.11
CA THR A 151 5.03 -7.35 7.34
C THR A 151 3.72 -6.92 8.00
N SER A 152 2.68 -6.68 7.20
CA SER A 152 1.32 -6.53 7.72
C SER A 152 0.75 -7.85 8.25
N LEU A 153 -0.37 -7.77 8.98
CA LEU A 153 -1.23 -8.92 9.24
C LEU A 153 -1.95 -9.30 7.94
N GLY A 154 -2.06 -10.60 7.69
CA GLY A 154 -2.93 -11.13 6.66
C GLY A 154 -4.40 -11.21 7.10
N PRO A 155 -5.33 -11.47 6.16
CA PRO A 155 -6.75 -11.61 6.46
C PRO A 155 -7.05 -12.62 7.58
N GLN A 156 -6.36 -13.77 7.63
CA GLN A 156 -6.53 -14.78 8.69
C GLN A 156 -6.05 -14.25 10.04
N GLU A 157 -4.90 -13.56 10.10
CA GLU A 157 -4.40 -12.97 11.34
C GLU A 157 -5.36 -11.87 11.86
N ILE A 158 -5.90 -11.03 10.98
CA ILE A 158 -6.90 -10.00 11.33
C ILE A 158 -8.17 -10.65 11.89
N ALA A 159 -8.66 -11.72 11.26
CA ALA A 159 -9.82 -12.47 11.76
C ALA A 159 -9.57 -13.07 13.15
N LEU A 160 -8.39 -13.62 13.40
CA LEU A 160 -7.97 -14.11 14.73
C LEU A 160 -7.93 -12.97 15.76
N VAL A 161 -7.29 -11.83 15.43
CA VAL A 161 -7.25 -10.67 16.33
C VAL A 161 -8.67 -10.19 16.66
N ARG A 162 -9.60 -10.25 15.71
CA ARG A 162 -10.98 -9.86 15.93
C ARG A 162 -11.73 -10.84 16.85
N ALA A 163 -11.52 -12.13 16.67
CA ALA A 163 -12.35 -13.19 17.28
C ALA A 163 -11.82 -13.66 18.65
N LEU A 164 -10.51 -13.75 18.85
CA LEU A 164 -9.93 -14.41 20.01
C LEU A 164 -9.60 -13.44 21.15
N PRO A 165 -9.67 -13.84 22.40
CA PRO A 165 -9.15 -13.06 23.55
C PRO A 165 -7.64 -12.79 23.42
N GLU A 166 -7.18 -11.66 23.97
CA GLU A 166 -5.76 -11.23 23.93
C GLU A 166 -4.81 -12.29 24.47
N ALA A 167 -5.18 -12.94 25.57
CA ALA A 167 -4.34 -14.00 26.19
C ALA A 167 -4.02 -15.16 25.22
N LEU A 168 -4.99 -15.57 24.41
CA LEU A 168 -4.79 -16.61 23.38
C LEU A 168 -3.94 -16.07 22.21
N LEU A 169 -4.14 -14.83 21.81
CA LEU A 169 -3.37 -14.22 20.72
C LEU A 169 -1.90 -14.06 21.07
N ARG A 170 -1.56 -13.77 22.34
CA ARG A 170 -0.17 -13.74 22.81
C ARG A 170 0.51 -15.10 22.67
N ALA A 171 -0.23 -16.20 22.84
CA ALA A 171 0.30 -17.55 22.66
C ALA A 171 0.48 -17.95 21.20
N LEU A 172 -0.25 -17.31 20.26
CA LEU A 172 -0.19 -17.63 18.83
C LEU A 172 1.00 -17.00 18.08
N SER A 173 1.77 -16.10 18.70
CA SER A 173 2.95 -15.46 18.12
C SER A 173 2.66 -14.85 16.73
N LEU A 174 1.70 -13.92 16.66
CA LEU A 174 1.40 -13.19 15.43
C LEU A 174 2.68 -12.49 14.92
N THR A 175 2.97 -12.62 13.64
CA THR A 175 4.21 -12.11 13.06
C THR A 175 4.06 -10.76 12.35
N GLY A 176 2.86 -10.40 11.92
CA GLY A 176 2.57 -9.09 11.36
C GLY A 176 2.68 -7.98 12.42
N LYS A 177 3.15 -6.80 11.99
CA LYS A 177 3.32 -5.61 12.85
C LYS A 177 2.27 -4.53 12.64
N ARG A 178 1.50 -4.60 11.57
CA ARG A 178 0.44 -3.63 11.23
C ARG A 178 -0.82 -4.33 10.78
N ALA A 179 -1.95 -3.92 11.33
CA ALA A 179 -3.28 -4.23 10.82
C ALA A 179 -3.69 -3.12 9.84
N GLN A 180 -3.69 -3.42 8.55
CA GLN A 180 -4.12 -2.49 7.50
C GLN A 180 -5.52 -2.87 7.06
N ILE A 181 -6.52 -2.11 7.48
CA ILE A 181 -7.93 -2.51 7.45
C ILE A 181 -8.86 -1.37 7.03
N PRO A 182 -10.01 -1.69 6.42
CA PRO A 182 -11.08 -0.72 6.26
C PRO A 182 -11.78 -0.42 7.60
N ARG A 183 -12.47 0.71 7.70
CA ARG A 183 -13.32 1.03 8.87
C ARG A 183 -14.37 -0.06 9.14
N LYS A 184 -14.89 -0.64 8.07
CA LYS A 184 -15.90 -1.72 8.12
C LYS A 184 -15.61 -2.79 7.07
N GLN A 185 -15.92 -4.02 7.41
CA GLN A 185 -15.88 -5.15 6.48
C GLN A 185 -17.25 -5.85 6.51
N GLY A 186 -18.09 -5.55 5.53
CA GLY A 186 -19.50 -5.95 5.57
C GLY A 186 -20.20 -5.36 6.81
N PRO A 187 -20.88 -6.16 7.65
CA PRO A 187 -21.54 -5.70 8.87
C PRO A 187 -20.57 -5.48 10.05
N ILE A 188 -19.29 -5.82 9.90
CA ILE A 188 -18.30 -5.79 10.98
C ILE A 188 -17.65 -4.42 11.04
N THR A 189 -17.74 -3.75 12.18
CA THR A 189 -17.04 -2.49 12.48
C THR A 189 -15.65 -2.82 13.06
N LEU A 190 -14.60 -2.26 12.44
CA LEU A 190 -13.20 -2.49 12.82
C LEU A 190 -12.53 -1.23 13.40
N ASP A 191 -13.18 -0.07 13.32
CA ASP A 191 -12.64 1.23 13.78
C ASP A 191 -13.03 1.58 15.21
N THR A 192 -13.24 0.60 16.07
CA THR A 192 -13.57 0.80 17.48
C THR A 192 -12.31 1.03 18.32
N ARG A 193 -12.38 1.92 19.33
CA ARG A 193 -11.29 2.11 20.30
C ARG A 193 -10.86 0.78 20.94
N ALA A 194 -11.80 -0.12 21.22
CA ALA A 194 -11.51 -1.42 21.82
C ALA A 194 -10.68 -2.32 20.90
N PHE A 195 -10.97 -2.32 19.59
CA PHE A 195 -10.18 -3.09 18.61
C PHE A 195 -8.76 -2.50 18.47
N ILE A 196 -8.64 -1.18 18.35
CA ILE A 196 -7.34 -0.50 18.26
C ILE A 196 -6.50 -0.77 19.51
N ALA A 197 -7.09 -0.57 20.71
CA ALA A 197 -6.39 -0.84 21.97
C ALA A 197 -5.92 -2.30 22.09
N LYS A 198 -6.73 -3.25 21.62
CA LYS A 198 -6.36 -4.67 21.57
C LYS A 198 -5.16 -4.92 20.64
N CYS A 199 -5.14 -4.31 19.47
CA CYS A 199 -4.00 -4.38 18.55
C CYS A 199 -2.75 -3.82 19.24
N HIS A 200 -2.83 -2.66 19.84
CA HIS A 200 -1.73 -2.01 20.57
C HIS A 200 -1.19 -2.88 21.71
N ALA A 201 -2.09 -3.52 22.50
CA ALA A 201 -1.70 -4.44 23.57
C ALA A 201 -0.91 -5.66 23.05
N LEU A 202 -1.06 -5.98 21.75
CA LEU A 202 -0.31 -7.04 21.07
C LEU A 202 0.94 -6.52 20.33
N GLY A 203 1.25 -5.22 20.43
CA GLY A 203 2.34 -4.59 19.68
C GLY A 203 2.07 -4.44 18.18
N ILE A 204 0.80 -4.36 17.80
CA ILE A 204 0.34 -4.23 16.41
C ILE A 204 -0.22 -2.83 16.21
N GLY A 205 0.36 -2.05 15.30
CA GLY A 205 -0.20 -0.78 14.87
C GLY A 205 -1.39 -0.96 13.92
N VAL A 206 -2.25 0.05 13.82
CA VAL A 206 -3.48 -0.01 13.01
C VAL A 206 -3.51 1.14 12.02
N ASP A 207 -3.55 0.80 10.73
CA ASP A 207 -3.69 1.74 9.61
C ASP A 207 -5.03 1.54 8.92
N TYR A 208 -5.71 2.64 8.58
CA TYR A 208 -7.00 2.59 7.90
C TYR A 208 -6.91 3.06 6.45
N TRP A 209 -7.54 2.31 5.54
CA TRP A 209 -7.64 2.58 4.10
C TRP A 209 -9.09 2.46 3.60
N THR A 210 -9.47 3.08 2.52
CA THR A 210 -8.91 4.31 1.97
C THR A 210 -9.74 5.46 2.52
N ILE A 211 -9.10 6.39 3.22
CA ILE A 211 -9.78 7.47 3.94
C ILE A 211 -9.52 8.79 3.22
N ASN A 212 -10.56 9.31 2.56
CA ASN A 212 -10.49 10.54 1.77
C ASN A 212 -11.31 11.70 2.38
N ASP A 213 -12.01 11.46 3.49
CA ASP A 213 -12.74 12.48 4.23
C ASP A 213 -11.91 12.96 5.43
N PRO A 214 -11.61 14.27 5.53
CA PRO A 214 -10.85 14.84 6.65
C PRO A 214 -11.46 14.59 8.02
N LYS A 215 -12.80 14.57 8.15
CA LYS A 215 -13.48 14.29 9.41
C LYS A 215 -13.31 12.84 9.83
N GLU A 216 -13.43 11.90 8.87
CA GLU A 216 -13.15 10.49 9.13
C GLU A 216 -11.70 10.25 9.58
N ALA A 217 -10.74 10.93 8.95
CA ALA A 217 -9.34 10.85 9.33
C ALA A 217 -9.11 11.36 10.77
N GLN A 218 -9.72 12.49 11.14
CA GLN A 218 -9.65 13.04 12.48
C GLN A 218 -10.28 12.09 13.53
N GLU A 219 -11.47 11.54 13.22
CA GLU A 219 -12.13 10.56 14.10
C GLU A 219 -11.26 9.34 14.35
N LEU A 220 -10.63 8.78 13.32
CA LEU A 220 -9.76 7.62 13.42
C LEU A 220 -8.50 7.94 14.24
N SER A 221 -7.87 9.08 13.99
CA SER A 221 -6.74 9.57 14.77
C SER A 221 -7.10 9.71 16.27
N GLN A 222 -8.26 10.31 16.60
CA GLN A 222 -8.76 10.44 17.98
C GLN A 222 -9.13 9.10 18.63
N ARG A 223 -9.42 8.08 17.84
CA ARG A 223 -9.63 6.70 18.31
C ARG A 223 -8.34 5.94 18.57
N GLY A 224 -7.20 6.47 18.10
CA GLY A 224 -5.89 5.88 18.27
C GLY A 224 -5.32 5.17 17.04
N ALA A 225 -5.85 5.44 15.83
CA ALA A 225 -5.24 4.94 14.60
C ALA A 225 -3.80 5.45 14.46
N ASP A 226 -2.90 4.57 14.01
CA ASP A 226 -1.48 4.87 13.84
C ASP A 226 -1.16 5.40 12.43
N GLY A 227 -2.01 5.08 11.45
CA GLY A 227 -1.83 5.52 10.07
C GLY A 227 -3.14 5.66 9.32
N ILE A 228 -3.12 6.56 8.34
CA ILE A 228 -4.21 6.80 7.39
C ILE A 228 -3.65 6.67 5.99
N VAL A 229 -4.18 5.74 5.21
CA VAL A 229 -3.91 5.60 3.77
C VAL A 229 -4.99 6.37 3.01
N THR A 230 -4.56 7.29 2.16
CA THR A 230 -5.45 8.21 1.45
C THR A 230 -5.00 8.46 0.01
N ASP A 231 -5.97 8.68 -0.87
CA ASP A 231 -5.74 9.19 -2.23
C ASP A 231 -5.64 10.73 -2.27
N ASP A 232 -5.90 11.42 -1.14
CA ASP A 232 -5.96 12.87 -1.08
C ASP A 232 -5.14 13.46 0.08
N PRO A 233 -3.80 13.34 0.02
CA PRO A 233 -2.93 13.86 1.07
C PRO A 233 -3.08 15.37 1.28
N ARG A 234 -3.47 16.13 0.24
CA ARG A 234 -3.73 17.57 0.34
C ARG A 234 -4.86 17.89 1.34
N ALA A 235 -5.91 17.09 1.35
CA ALA A 235 -7.04 17.28 2.25
C ALA A 235 -6.79 16.69 3.64
N ILE A 236 -6.10 15.55 3.71
CA ILE A 236 -5.97 14.75 4.93
C ILE A 236 -4.86 15.26 5.86
N ILE A 237 -3.68 15.61 5.32
CA ILE A 237 -2.53 16.00 6.15
C ILE A 237 -2.81 17.24 7.02
N PRO A 238 -3.38 18.33 6.49
CA PRO A 238 -3.73 19.48 7.34
C PRO A 238 -4.75 19.13 8.43
N ALA A 239 -5.72 18.26 8.12
CA ALA A 239 -6.74 17.84 9.09
C ALA A 239 -6.13 17.06 10.26
N LEU A 240 -5.13 16.22 10.02
CA LEU A 240 -4.44 15.47 11.08
C LEU A 240 -3.47 16.34 11.88
N SER A 241 -2.88 17.37 11.28
CA SER A 241 -1.94 18.28 11.95
C SER A 241 -2.62 19.12 13.04
N THR A 242 -3.92 19.38 12.92
CA THR A 242 -4.71 20.15 13.89
C THR A 242 -5.15 19.32 15.12
N THR A 243 -4.93 18.02 15.11
CA THR A 243 -5.37 17.09 16.17
C THR A 243 -4.24 16.62 17.08
N LYS A 244 -2.98 17.02 16.85
CA LYS A 244 -1.89 16.76 17.81
C LYS A 244 -2.07 17.71 19.02
N PRO A 245 -2.16 17.17 20.26
CA PRO A 245 -2.25 17.97 21.49
C PRO A 245 -0.99 18.80 21.72
#